data_311c1ce64d1e3863d97acb1ebd9ab3d6
#
_entry.id   311c1ce64d1e3863d97acb1ebd9ab3d6
#
_cell.length_a   1.000
_cell.length_b   1.000
_cell.length_c   1.000
_cell.angle_alpha   90.00
_cell.angle_beta   90.00
_cell.angle_gamma   90.00
#
_symmetry.space_group_name_H-M   'P 1'
#
loop_
_entity.id
_entity.type
_entity.pdbx_description
1 polymer ?
#
loop_
_entity_poly.entity_id
_entity_poly.type
_entity_poly.pdbx_seq_one_letter_code
_entity_poly.pdbx_strand_id
1 'polypeptide(L)'
;LIKDYNTAGGGKYAEYYTPHAIATIMARLLVGDNADLHSMECYDPSAGTGTLLMALSHQIGEERCTIFSQDISQRSNKMLKLNLLLNGLVSSLDNAIQGDTLVSPYHKSDDGQQLRQFDFVVSNPPFKMDFSDTREKIAAMPARFWAGVPNVPAKKKESMAIYTCFIQHVINSLKKTGKGAIVIPTGFITAKSGIENKILHKIVDDKV
;
A
#
# COMPACT_ATOMS: atom_id res chain seq x y z
N LEU A 1 -12.24 -20.01 -7.36
CA LEU A 1 -12.35 -18.92 -8.35
C LEU A 1 -11.14 -17.96 -8.31
N ILE A 2 -10.66 -17.50 -7.15
CA ILE A 2 -9.53 -16.57 -7.06
C ILE A 2 -8.18 -17.27 -7.33
N LYS A 3 -8.00 -18.53 -6.96
CA LYS A 3 -6.78 -19.32 -7.24
C LYS A 3 -6.55 -19.56 -8.73
N ASP A 4 -7.60 -19.79 -9.48
CA ASP A 4 -7.53 -20.12 -10.90
C ASP A 4 -7.23 -18.88 -11.77
N TYR A 5 -7.51 -17.71 -11.24
CA TYR A 5 -7.31 -16.43 -11.91
C TYR A 5 -5.83 -15.99 -11.98
N ASN A 6 -5.01 -16.38 -11.00
CA ASN A 6 -3.58 -16.03 -10.96
C ASN A 6 -2.71 -16.83 -11.94
N THR A 7 -3.20 -17.98 -12.43
CA THR A 7 -2.43 -18.85 -13.33
C THR A 7 -2.56 -18.45 -14.80
N ALA A 8 -3.57 -17.67 -15.18
CA ALA A 8 -3.88 -17.33 -16.58
C ALA A 8 -3.38 -15.94 -17.05
N GLY A 9 -2.79 -15.13 -16.17
CA GLY A 9 -2.42 -13.74 -16.45
C GLY A 9 -0.92 -13.50 -16.50
N GLY A 10 -0.22 -14.02 -17.52
CA GLY A 10 1.17 -13.65 -17.84
C GLY A 10 1.29 -12.19 -18.30
N GLY A 11 0.86 -11.23 -17.50
CA GLY A 11 0.95 -9.80 -17.77
C GLY A 11 2.14 -9.16 -17.04
N LYS A 12 2.60 -8.02 -17.55
CA LYS A 12 3.73 -7.20 -17.10
C LYS A 12 3.65 -6.79 -15.60
N TYR A 13 2.51 -7.03 -14.95
CA TYR A 13 2.22 -6.78 -13.53
C TYR A 13 1.69 -8.07 -12.91
N ALA A 14 2.54 -8.78 -12.16
CA ALA A 14 2.10 -9.92 -11.36
C ALA A 14 1.12 -9.42 -10.30
N GLU A 15 -0.15 -9.80 -10.41
CA GLU A 15 -1.14 -9.54 -9.37
C GLU A 15 -0.82 -10.46 -8.19
N TYR A 16 -0.27 -9.89 -7.12
CA TYR A 16 0.03 -10.63 -5.90
C TYR A 16 -1.25 -10.77 -5.08
N TYR A 17 -1.71 -12.02 -4.95
CA TYR A 17 -2.82 -12.34 -4.07
C TYR A 17 -2.33 -12.31 -2.61
N THR A 18 -2.98 -11.53 -1.76
CA THR A 18 -2.74 -11.57 -0.32
C THR A 18 -3.56 -12.70 0.30
N PRO A 19 -2.93 -13.71 0.95
CA PRO A 19 -3.66 -14.74 1.66
C PRO A 19 -4.58 -14.14 2.72
N HIS A 20 -5.82 -14.62 2.81
CA HIS A 20 -6.83 -14.08 3.74
C HIS A 20 -6.35 -14.14 5.21
N ALA A 21 -5.62 -15.19 5.58
CA ALA A 21 -5.05 -15.31 6.92
C ALA A 21 -4.09 -14.16 7.26
N ILE A 22 -3.23 -13.74 6.31
CA ILE A 22 -2.32 -12.61 6.49
C ILE A 22 -3.11 -11.32 6.65
N ALA A 23 -4.12 -11.10 5.81
CA ALA A 23 -4.98 -9.92 5.89
C ALA A 23 -5.69 -9.83 7.25
N THR A 24 -6.22 -10.93 7.75
CA THR A 24 -6.88 -11.01 9.07
C THR A 24 -5.90 -10.71 10.22
N ILE A 25 -4.68 -11.26 10.16
CA ILE A 25 -3.64 -11.00 11.18
C ILE A 25 -3.28 -9.50 11.18
N MET A 26 -3.03 -8.91 10.01
CA MET A 26 -2.69 -7.49 9.90
C MET A 26 -3.83 -6.60 10.43
N ALA A 27 -5.07 -6.88 10.08
CA ALA A 27 -6.23 -6.14 10.57
C ALA A 27 -6.34 -6.19 12.10
N ARG A 28 -6.21 -7.38 12.69
CA ARG A 28 -6.25 -7.57 14.15
C ARG A 28 -5.11 -6.85 14.88
N LEU A 29 -3.90 -6.88 14.34
CA LEU A 29 -2.75 -6.18 14.92
C LEU A 29 -2.93 -4.66 14.89
N LEU A 30 -3.52 -4.10 13.83
CA LEU A 30 -3.74 -2.67 13.70
C LEU A 30 -4.87 -2.17 14.59
N VAL A 31 -6.01 -2.84 14.55
CA VAL A 31 -7.23 -2.43 15.26
C VAL A 31 -7.17 -2.79 16.74
N GLY A 32 -6.62 -3.98 17.07
CA GLY A 32 -6.62 -4.49 18.44
C GLY A 32 -8.03 -4.74 18.96
N ASP A 33 -8.21 -4.61 20.26
CA ASP A 33 -9.49 -4.79 20.96
C ASP A 33 -10.31 -3.50 21.07
N ASN A 34 -10.01 -2.48 20.26
CA ASN A 34 -10.65 -1.16 20.33
C ASN A 34 -12.07 -1.22 19.74
N ALA A 35 -13.07 -1.30 20.60
CA ALA A 35 -14.48 -1.33 20.22
C ALA A 35 -15.05 0.05 19.79
N ASP A 36 -14.36 1.15 20.13
CA ASP A 36 -14.87 2.53 19.99
C ASP A 36 -14.30 3.30 18.79
N LEU A 37 -13.82 2.59 17.75
CA LEU A 37 -13.36 3.24 16.54
C LEU A 37 -14.54 3.73 15.69
N HIS A 38 -14.53 5.02 15.32
CA HIS A 38 -15.54 5.64 14.48
C HIS A 38 -14.89 6.56 13.45
N SER A 39 -15.48 6.63 12.26
CA SER A 39 -15.04 7.51 11.17
C SER A 39 -13.58 7.31 10.77
N MET A 40 -13.11 6.06 10.82
CA MET A 40 -11.73 5.72 10.48
C MET A 40 -11.49 5.78 8.97
N GLU A 41 -10.39 6.35 8.56
CA GLU A 41 -9.95 6.38 7.18
C GLU A 41 -8.86 5.33 6.95
N CYS A 42 -9.14 4.37 6.05
CA CYS A 42 -8.27 3.24 5.75
C CYS A 42 -7.74 3.34 4.31
N TYR A 43 -6.45 3.15 4.12
CA TYR A 43 -5.82 3.31 2.82
C TYR A 43 -4.91 2.14 2.45
N ASP A 44 -4.92 1.77 1.16
CA ASP A 44 -3.94 0.86 0.56
C ASP A 44 -3.41 1.45 -0.77
N PRO A 45 -2.11 1.78 -0.85
CA PRO A 45 -1.47 2.34 -2.04
C PRO A 45 -1.18 1.32 -3.15
N SER A 46 -1.39 0.02 -2.91
CA SER A 46 -1.21 -1.11 -3.84
C SER A 46 -2.32 -2.13 -3.67
N ALA A 47 -3.56 -1.65 -3.71
CA ALA A 47 -4.73 -2.31 -3.15
C ALA A 47 -5.07 -3.68 -3.78
N GLY A 48 -4.62 -3.95 -5.00
CA GLY A 48 -5.01 -5.15 -5.71
C GLY A 48 -6.54 -5.29 -5.76
N THR A 49 -7.04 -6.45 -5.38
CA THR A 49 -8.48 -6.70 -5.28
C THR A 49 -9.11 -6.25 -3.94
N GLY A 50 -8.32 -5.63 -3.05
CA GLY A 50 -8.80 -5.07 -1.79
C GLY A 50 -8.86 -6.04 -0.60
N THR A 51 -8.18 -7.17 -0.65
CA THR A 51 -8.24 -8.19 0.41
C THR A 51 -7.84 -7.63 1.78
N LEU A 52 -6.78 -6.80 1.85
CA LEU A 52 -6.34 -6.16 3.10
C LEU A 52 -7.38 -5.15 3.61
N LEU A 53 -7.92 -4.33 2.73
CA LEU A 53 -8.93 -3.32 3.06
C LEU A 53 -10.23 -3.95 3.53
N MET A 54 -10.69 -5.05 2.91
CA MET A 54 -11.88 -5.78 3.35
C MET A 54 -11.68 -6.40 4.73
N ALA A 55 -10.52 -7.00 5.01
CA ALA A 55 -10.22 -7.54 6.34
C ALA A 55 -10.16 -6.45 7.40
N LEU A 56 -9.61 -5.27 7.06
CA LEU A 56 -9.52 -4.13 7.96
C LEU A 56 -10.89 -3.52 8.24
N SER A 57 -11.72 -3.29 7.20
CA SER A 57 -13.08 -2.76 7.36
C SER A 57 -13.96 -3.70 8.18
N HIS A 58 -13.84 -5.01 7.97
CA HIS A 58 -14.56 -6.00 8.77
C HIS A 58 -14.16 -5.99 10.25
N GLN A 59 -12.86 -5.78 10.55
CA GLN A 59 -12.37 -5.71 11.93
C GLN A 59 -12.80 -4.42 12.64
N ILE A 60 -12.96 -3.30 11.93
CA ILE A 60 -13.40 -1.99 12.46
C ILE A 60 -14.93 -1.95 12.55
N GLY A 61 -15.62 -2.50 11.57
CA GLY A 61 -17.04 -2.34 11.26
C GLY A 61 -17.20 -1.49 10.00
N GLU A 62 -17.88 -2.01 9.00
CA GLU A 62 -17.98 -1.43 7.66
C GLU A 62 -18.62 -0.01 7.70
N GLU A 63 -19.55 0.23 8.60
CA GLU A 63 -20.21 1.53 8.81
C GLU A 63 -19.35 2.55 9.57
N ARG A 64 -18.21 2.11 10.12
CA ARG A 64 -17.32 2.93 10.97
C ARG A 64 -16.04 3.38 10.26
N CYS A 65 -15.87 2.99 8.99
CA CYS A 65 -14.69 3.35 8.23
C CYS A 65 -15.01 3.76 6.79
N THR A 66 -14.11 4.54 6.21
CA THR A 66 -14.09 4.90 4.80
C THR A 66 -12.84 4.33 4.16
N ILE A 67 -13.00 3.67 3.02
CA ILE A 67 -11.90 3.04 2.30
C ILE A 67 -11.38 3.97 1.21
N PHE A 68 -10.08 4.09 1.15
CA PHE A 68 -9.31 4.76 0.11
C PHE A 68 -8.33 3.76 -0.50
N SER A 69 -8.14 3.81 -1.79
CA SER A 69 -7.22 2.90 -2.46
C SER A 69 -6.66 3.48 -3.75
N GLN A 70 -5.49 3.01 -4.11
CA GLN A 70 -4.94 3.24 -5.44
C GLN A 70 -4.21 1.99 -5.93
N ASP A 71 -4.39 1.63 -7.20
CA ASP A 71 -3.70 0.52 -7.83
C ASP A 71 -3.51 0.78 -9.32
N ILE A 72 -2.36 0.37 -9.85
CA ILE A 72 -2.03 0.56 -11.27
C ILE A 72 -2.87 -0.34 -12.19
N SER A 73 -3.31 -1.50 -11.69
CA SER A 73 -4.10 -2.49 -12.42
C SER A 73 -5.57 -2.07 -12.52
N GLN A 74 -6.02 -1.77 -13.74
CA GLN A 74 -7.44 -1.50 -13.99
C GLN A 74 -8.34 -2.68 -13.62
N ARG A 75 -7.86 -3.90 -13.86
CA ARG A 75 -8.60 -5.13 -13.54
C ARG A 75 -8.77 -5.27 -12.04
N SER A 76 -7.70 -5.13 -11.27
CA SER A 76 -7.74 -5.18 -9.81
C SER A 76 -8.67 -4.11 -9.25
N ASN A 77 -8.60 -2.88 -9.77
CA ASN A 77 -9.46 -1.79 -9.33
C ASN A 77 -10.95 -2.07 -9.59
N LYS A 78 -11.32 -2.67 -10.74
CA LYS A 78 -12.71 -3.10 -11.00
C LYS A 78 -13.17 -4.18 -10.00
N MET A 79 -12.31 -5.15 -9.67
CA MET A 79 -12.62 -6.20 -8.69
C MET A 79 -12.73 -5.62 -7.28
N LEU A 80 -11.88 -4.68 -6.92
CA LEU A 80 -11.99 -3.95 -5.66
C LEU A 80 -13.34 -3.24 -5.55
N LYS A 81 -13.75 -2.50 -6.57
CA LYS A 81 -15.07 -1.81 -6.59
C LYS A 81 -16.22 -2.80 -6.39
N LEU A 82 -16.14 -3.97 -7.02
CA LEU A 82 -17.14 -5.02 -6.80
C LEU A 82 -17.11 -5.52 -5.34
N ASN A 83 -15.93 -5.72 -4.76
CA ASN A 83 -15.79 -6.12 -3.36
C ASN A 83 -16.34 -5.05 -2.40
N LEU A 84 -16.10 -3.76 -2.67
CA LEU A 84 -16.71 -2.66 -1.89
C LEU A 84 -18.23 -2.72 -1.91
N LEU A 85 -18.83 -2.92 -3.09
CA LEU A 85 -20.29 -3.07 -3.24
C LEU A 85 -20.83 -4.27 -2.44
N LEU A 86 -20.19 -5.43 -2.56
CA LEU A 86 -20.61 -6.66 -1.89
C LEU A 86 -20.49 -6.61 -0.36
N ASN A 87 -19.61 -5.74 0.15
CA ASN A 87 -19.41 -5.54 1.60
C ASN A 87 -20.11 -4.28 2.13
N GLY A 88 -21.01 -3.65 1.37
CA GLY A 88 -21.78 -2.50 1.83
C GLY A 88 -21.01 -1.17 1.89
N LEU A 89 -19.76 -1.11 1.40
CA LEU A 89 -18.88 0.06 1.41
C LEU A 89 -19.11 0.97 0.20
N VAL A 90 -20.37 1.23 -0.15
CA VAL A 90 -20.76 1.98 -1.35
C VAL A 90 -20.21 3.39 -1.35
N SER A 91 -20.16 4.06 -0.20
CA SER A 91 -19.62 5.41 -0.02
C SER A 91 -18.12 5.52 -0.36
N SER A 92 -17.42 4.40 -0.41
CA SER A 92 -15.98 4.33 -0.71
C SER A 92 -15.65 4.10 -2.20
N LEU A 93 -16.66 3.92 -3.06
CA LEU A 93 -16.45 3.59 -4.47
C LEU A 93 -15.67 4.65 -5.25
N ASP A 94 -15.91 5.92 -4.94
CA ASP A 94 -15.23 7.05 -5.61
C ASP A 94 -13.78 7.23 -5.13
N ASN A 95 -13.44 6.62 -3.99
CA ASN A 95 -12.09 6.62 -3.44
C ASN A 95 -11.21 5.47 -3.97
N ALA A 96 -11.77 4.58 -4.78
CA ALA A 96 -11.04 3.48 -5.41
C ALA A 96 -10.47 3.93 -6.77
N ILE A 97 -9.22 4.32 -6.78
CA ILE A 97 -8.56 5.00 -7.90
C ILE A 97 -7.66 4.04 -8.68
N GLN A 98 -7.74 4.10 -10.00
CA GLN A 98 -6.80 3.42 -10.89
C GLN A 98 -5.67 4.38 -11.27
N GLY A 99 -4.41 3.99 -11.00
CA GLY A 99 -3.24 4.78 -11.36
C GLY A 99 -1.98 4.37 -10.62
N ASP A 100 -0.84 4.87 -11.11
CA ASP A 100 0.47 4.64 -10.48
C ASP A 100 0.62 5.53 -9.23
N THR A 101 0.52 4.92 -8.07
CA THR A 101 0.63 5.58 -6.77
C THR A 101 1.98 6.26 -6.55
N LEU A 102 3.07 5.63 -7.02
CA LEU A 102 4.41 6.17 -6.77
C LEU A 102 4.71 7.40 -7.61
N VAL A 103 4.22 7.43 -8.85
CA VAL A 103 4.43 8.54 -9.78
C VAL A 103 3.40 9.64 -9.56
N SER A 104 2.13 9.27 -9.39
CA SER A 104 1.00 10.20 -9.35
C SER A 104 0.00 9.81 -8.26
N PRO A 105 0.32 10.06 -6.98
CA PRO A 105 -0.62 9.79 -5.90
C PRO A 105 -1.87 10.67 -6.06
N TYR A 106 -3.02 10.03 -6.05
CA TYR A 106 -4.30 10.71 -6.21
C TYR A 106 -4.79 11.34 -4.90
N HIS A 107 -4.68 10.58 -3.80
CA HIS A 107 -5.16 11.04 -2.50
C HIS A 107 -4.20 12.06 -1.89
N LYS A 108 -4.62 13.31 -1.93
CA LYS A 108 -3.87 14.46 -1.44
C LYS A 108 -4.63 15.19 -0.33
N SER A 109 -3.92 16.04 0.41
CA SER A 109 -4.49 17.02 1.32
C SER A 109 -5.42 18.00 0.57
N ASP A 110 -6.28 18.67 1.29
CA ASP A 110 -7.29 19.57 0.69
C ASP A 110 -6.66 20.72 -0.14
N ASP A 111 -5.43 21.14 0.22
CA ASP A 111 -4.64 22.11 -0.54
C ASP A 111 -3.89 21.51 -1.75
N GLY A 112 -3.94 20.19 -1.91
CA GLY A 112 -3.26 19.44 -2.96
C GLY A 112 -1.73 19.37 -2.85
N GLN A 113 -1.14 19.94 -1.81
CA GLN A 113 0.32 20.08 -1.67
C GLN A 113 0.98 18.83 -1.10
N GLN A 114 0.29 18.12 -0.21
CA GLN A 114 0.82 16.96 0.50
C GLN A 114 -0.01 15.70 0.22
N LEU A 115 0.47 14.56 0.67
CA LEU A 115 -0.32 13.34 0.70
C LEU A 115 -1.42 13.47 1.76
N ARG A 116 -2.61 12.96 1.46
CA ARG A 116 -3.62 12.72 2.48
C ARG A 116 -3.07 11.73 3.51
N GLN A 117 -3.37 11.99 4.78
CA GLN A 117 -2.97 11.12 5.88
C GLN A 117 -4.18 10.35 6.41
N PHE A 118 -3.95 9.08 6.79
CA PHE A 118 -4.96 8.12 7.15
C PHE A 118 -4.74 7.55 8.54
N ASP A 119 -5.82 7.05 9.15
CA ASP A 119 -5.77 6.39 10.46
C ASP A 119 -5.13 5.01 10.35
N PHE A 120 -5.44 4.28 9.29
CA PHE A 120 -4.85 2.99 9.00
C PHE A 120 -4.35 2.92 7.57
N VAL A 121 -3.10 2.48 7.40
CA VAL A 121 -2.52 2.21 6.08
C VAL A 121 -2.04 0.77 6.02
N VAL A 122 -2.55 0.02 5.06
CA VAL A 122 -2.14 -1.38 4.82
C VAL A 122 -1.57 -1.50 3.42
N SER A 123 -0.62 -2.40 3.21
CA SER A 123 -0.11 -2.65 1.85
C SER A 123 0.57 -4.01 1.74
N ASN A 124 0.34 -4.69 0.62
CA ASN A 124 1.15 -5.82 0.16
C ASN A 124 1.69 -5.49 -1.23
N PRO A 125 2.72 -4.63 -1.31
CA PRO A 125 3.24 -4.17 -2.58
C PRO A 125 4.06 -5.24 -3.29
N PRO A 126 4.29 -5.11 -4.61
CA PRO A 126 5.28 -5.93 -5.30
C PRO A 126 6.66 -5.72 -4.67
N PHE A 127 7.40 -6.82 -4.41
CA PHE A 127 8.72 -6.72 -3.79
C PHE A 127 9.77 -6.24 -4.78
N LYS A 128 9.68 -6.72 -6.02
CA LYS A 128 10.61 -6.43 -7.10
C LYS A 128 9.84 -6.20 -8.39
N MET A 129 10.23 -5.15 -9.12
CA MET A 129 9.61 -4.79 -10.39
C MET A 129 10.55 -3.91 -11.19
N ASP A 130 10.55 -4.01 -12.52
CA ASP A 130 11.17 -3.02 -13.37
C ASP A 130 10.31 -1.75 -13.39
N PHE A 131 10.82 -0.68 -12.80
CA PHE A 131 10.26 0.67 -12.87
C PHE A 131 11.29 1.69 -13.38
N SER A 132 12.25 1.21 -14.15
CA SER A 132 13.34 2.06 -14.70
C SER A 132 12.81 3.26 -15.47
N ASP A 133 11.71 3.10 -16.20
CA ASP A 133 11.09 4.16 -17.02
C ASP A 133 10.47 5.30 -16.17
N THR A 134 10.06 5.01 -14.95
CA THR A 134 9.44 5.99 -14.03
C THR A 134 10.34 6.37 -12.86
N ARG A 135 11.48 5.73 -12.72
CA ARG A 135 12.43 5.91 -11.61
C ARG A 135 12.78 7.38 -11.37
N GLU A 136 13.10 8.14 -12.42
CA GLU A 136 13.50 9.55 -12.29
C GLU A 136 12.33 10.44 -11.82
N LYS A 137 11.10 10.13 -12.25
CA LYS A 137 9.89 10.83 -11.76
C LYS A 137 9.69 10.62 -10.26
N ILE A 138 9.94 9.40 -9.78
CA ILE A 138 9.86 9.04 -8.36
C ILE A 138 10.97 9.75 -7.58
N ALA A 139 12.21 9.71 -8.09
CA ALA A 139 13.37 10.35 -7.47
C ALA A 139 13.27 11.89 -7.40
N ALA A 140 12.48 12.51 -8.27
CA ALA A 140 12.22 13.93 -8.24
C ALA A 140 11.37 14.39 -7.02
N MET A 141 10.91 13.46 -6.18
CA MET A 141 10.11 13.73 -4.96
C MET A 141 10.90 13.37 -3.68
N PRO A 142 12.03 14.04 -3.38
CA PRO A 142 12.92 13.65 -2.27
C PRO A 142 12.28 13.80 -0.88
N ALA A 143 11.33 14.69 -0.71
CA ALA A 143 10.60 14.82 0.55
C ALA A 143 9.76 13.56 0.85
N ARG A 144 9.23 12.91 -0.18
CA ARG A 144 8.45 11.67 -0.07
C ARG A 144 9.36 10.44 -0.02
N PHE A 145 10.45 10.43 -0.79
CA PHE A 145 11.39 9.31 -0.89
C PHE A 145 12.75 9.65 -0.25
N TRP A 146 12.69 10.06 1.00
CA TRP A 146 13.79 10.59 1.79
C TRP A 146 14.95 9.60 2.00
N ALA A 147 14.70 8.30 1.99
CA ALA A 147 15.77 7.29 2.04
C ALA A 147 16.42 7.04 0.66
N GLY A 148 15.82 7.58 -0.40
CA GLY A 148 16.22 7.39 -1.79
C GLY A 148 15.33 6.43 -2.55
N VAL A 149 15.65 6.28 -3.83
CA VAL A 149 14.95 5.41 -4.80
C VAL A 149 15.97 4.41 -5.37
N PRO A 150 15.65 3.11 -5.47
CA PRO A 150 16.57 2.11 -6.00
C PRO A 150 17.17 2.51 -7.36
N ASN A 151 18.48 2.26 -7.51
CA ASN A 151 19.16 2.50 -8.76
C ASN A 151 18.75 1.48 -9.82
N VAL A 152 18.80 1.89 -11.09
CA VAL A 152 18.57 0.99 -12.22
C VAL A 152 19.80 0.09 -12.39
N PRO A 153 19.71 -1.22 -12.20
CA PRO A 153 20.82 -2.11 -12.41
C PRO A 153 21.11 -2.27 -13.92
N ALA A 154 22.38 -2.45 -14.30
CA ALA A 154 22.78 -2.66 -15.69
C ALA A 154 22.15 -3.93 -16.30
N LYS A 155 21.89 -4.93 -15.46
CA LYS A 155 21.21 -6.18 -15.84
C LYS A 155 20.12 -6.46 -14.79
N LYS A 156 19.08 -7.21 -15.16
CA LYS A 156 17.99 -7.64 -14.27
C LYS A 156 17.22 -6.46 -13.67
N LYS A 157 16.73 -5.55 -14.49
CA LYS A 157 15.92 -4.40 -14.05
C LYS A 157 14.70 -4.83 -13.23
N GLU A 158 14.16 -6.00 -13.51
CA GLU A 158 13.06 -6.62 -12.74
C GLU A 158 13.42 -6.90 -11.26
N SER A 159 14.71 -6.83 -10.89
CA SER A 159 15.15 -7.00 -9.50
C SER A 159 15.11 -5.73 -8.65
N MET A 160 14.70 -4.58 -9.22
CA MET A 160 14.63 -3.31 -8.48
C MET A 160 13.64 -3.42 -7.31
N ALA A 161 14.10 -3.08 -6.11
CA ALA A 161 13.36 -3.25 -4.85
C ALA A 161 12.28 -2.15 -4.67
N ILE A 162 11.23 -2.19 -5.49
CA ILE A 162 10.16 -1.18 -5.51
C ILE A 162 9.43 -1.06 -4.17
N TYR A 163 9.36 -2.14 -3.37
CA TYR A 163 8.74 -2.12 -2.06
C TYR A 163 9.31 -1.05 -1.11
N THR A 164 10.59 -0.68 -1.28
CA THR A 164 11.23 0.38 -0.47
C THR A 164 10.61 1.76 -0.73
N CYS A 165 10.11 1.99 -1.94
CA CYS A 165 9.33 3.19 -2.26
C CYS A 165 7.93 3.14 -1.62
N PHE A 166 7.29 1.97 -1.62
CA PHE A 166 5.99 1.79 -0.95
C PHE A 166 6.08 1.97 0.56
N ILE A 167 7.15 1.47 1.24
CA ILE A 167 7.34 1.73 2.67
C ILE A 167 7.38 3.23 2.96
N GLN A 168 8.17 3.98 2.19
CA GLN A 168 8.29 5.42 2.36
C GLN A 168 6.96 6.14 2.10
N HIS A 169 6.19 5.69 1.10
CA HIS A 169 4.87 6.22 0.82
C HIS A 169 3.88 5.93 1.96
N VAL A 170 3.86 4.71 2.49
CA VAL A 170 3.02 4.32 3.63
C VAL A 170 3.30 5.22 4.84
N ILE A 171 4.57 5.39 5.21
CA ILE A 171 4.97 6.24 6.34
C ILE A 171 4.48 7.68 6.14
N ASN A 172 4.64 8.25 4.95
CA ASN A 172 4.18 9.62 4.65
C ASN A 172 2.65 9.76 4.57
N SER A 173 1.92 8.65 4.47
CA SER A 173 0.46 8.62 4.41
C SER A 173 -0.20 8.34 5.77
N LEU A 174 0.57 8.22 6.85
CA LEU A 174 0.04 8.00 8.20
C LEU A 174 -0.22 9.32 8.92
N LYS A 175 -1.37 9.41 9.59
CA LYS A 175 -1.60 10.44 10.63
C LYS A 175 -0.61 10.23 11.78
N LYS A 176 -0.38 11.25 12.60
CA LYS A 176 0.52 11.17 13.78
C LYS A 176 0.17 10.03 14.73
N THR A 177 -1.11 9.71 14.85
CA THR A 177 -1.64 8.60 15.67
C THR A 177 -2.02 7.39 14.82
N GLY A 178 -1.80 7.47 13.51
CA GLY A 178 -2.14 6.42 12.57
C GLY A 178 -1.23 5.20 12.72
N LYS A 179 -1.74 4.05 12.30
CA LYS A 179 -1.01 2.79 12.33
C LYS A 179 -0.89 2.20 10.93
N GLY A 180 0.28 1.66 10.61
CA GLY A 180 0.53 1.03 9.31
C GLY A 180 0.97 -0.42 9.44
N ALA A 181 0.58 -1.25 8.48
CA ALA A 181 1.09 -2.60 8.32
C ALA A 181 1.41 -2.88 6.85
N ILE A 182 2.62 -3.37 6.59
CA ILE A 182 3.10 -3.65 5.24
C ILE A 182 3.77 -5.02 5.19
N VAL A 183 3.48 -5.77 4.14
CA VAL A 183 4.17 -7.04 3.86
C VAL A 183 5.48 -6.73 3.15
N ILE A 184 6.59 -7.23 3.71
CA ILE A 184 7.94 -6.96 3.21
C ILE A 184 8.76 -8.26 3.13
N PRO A 185 9.81 -8.31 2.31
CA PRO A 185 10.75 -9.42 2.31
C PRO A 185 11.50 -9.53 3.66
N THR A 186 11.76 -10.76 4.10
CA THR A 186 12.49 -11.02 5.36
C THR A 186 13.87 -10.37 5.41
N GLY A 187 14.55 -10.23 4.26
CA GLY A 187 15.85 -9.57 4.14
C GLY A 187 15.86 -8.07 4.53
N PHE A 188 14.72 -7.41 4.55
CA PHE A 188 14.61 -6.01 4.96
C PHE A 188 15.10 -5.78 6.40
N ILE A 189 14.68 -6.63 7.35
CA ILE A 189 15.03 -6.50 8.77
C ILE A 189 16.53 -6.68 9.03
N THR A 190 17.21 -7.43 8.17
CA THR A 190 18.65 -7.73 8.31
C THR A 190 19.53 -6.84 7.44
N ALA A 191 18.99 -5.85 6.78
CA ALA A 191 19.73 -4.96 5.90
C ALA A 191 20.75 -4.12 6.69
N LYS A 192 22.03 -4.21 6.32
CA LYS A 192 23.15 -3.51 6.98
C LYS A 192 23.57 -2.22 6.27
N SER A 193 23.04 -1.96 5.10
CA SER A 193 23.37 -0.79 4.26
C SER A 193 22.26 -0.52 3.26
N GLY A 194 22.37 0.58 2.52
CA GLY A 194 21.45 0.94 1.43
C GLY A 194 20.17 1.62 1.91
N ILE A 195 19.17 1.60 1.05
CA ILE A 195 17.88 2.25 1.27
C ILE A 195 17.11 1.56 2.41
N GLU A 196 17.11 0.24 2.43
CA GLU A 196 16.46 -0.58 3.46
C GLU A 196 16.97 -0.22 4.86
N ASN A 197 18.28 -0.13 5.02
CA ASN A 197 18.91 0.23 6.30
C ASN A 197 18.51 1.65 6.74
N LYS A 198 18.51 2.63 5.82
CA LYS A 198 18.09 4.00 6.11
C LYS A 198 16.63 4.05 6.56
N ILE A 199 15.74 3.29 5.91
CA ILE A 199 14.34 3.20 6.28
C ILE A 199 14.21 2.58 7.67
N LEU A 200 14.89 1.47 7.93
CA LEU A 200 14.84 0.77 9.21
C LEU A 200 15.29 1.66 10.37
N HIS A 201 16.42 2.36 10.22
CA HIS A 201 16.89 3.32 11.23
C HIS A 201 15.85 4.41 11.51
N LYS A 202 15.29 5.02 10.46
CA LYS A 202 14.27 6.06 10.66
C LYS A 202 13.03 5.54 11.38
N ILE A 203 12.54 4.35 11.04
CA ILE A 203 11.40 3.74 11.74
C ILE A 203 11.70 3.57 13.23
N VAL A 204 12.91 3.12 13.58
CA VAL A 204 13.31 2.90 14.97
C VAL A 204 13.54 4.25 15.70
N ASP A 205 14.25 5.19 15.07
CA ASP A 205 14.62 6.47 15.69
C ASP A 205 13.40 7.38 15.88
N ASP A 206 12.51 7.43 14.90
CA ASP A 206 11.28 8.24 14.94
C ASP A 206 10.14 7.53 15.70
N LYS A 207 10.33 6.27 16.11
CA LYS A 207 9.31 5.41 16.77
C LYS A 207 8.01 5.31 15.96
N VAL A 208 8.17 5.17 14.64
CA VAL A 208 7.05 4.96 13.71
C VAL A 208 6.55 3.51 13.76
#